data_400510b0ffeedc8e497270194ba14a03
#
_entry.id   400510b0ffeedc8e497270194ba14a03
#
_cell.length_a   1.000
_cell.length_b   1.000
_cell.length_c   1.000
_cell.angle_alpha   90.00
_cell.angle_beta   90.00
_cell.angle_gamma   90.00
#
_symmetry.space_group_name_H-M   'P 1'
#
loop_
_entity.id
_entity.type
_entity.pdbx_description
1 polymer ?
#
loop_
_entity_poly.entity_id
_entity_poly.type
_entity_poly.pdbx_seq_one_letter_code
_entity_poly.pdbx_strand_id
1 'polypeptide(L)'
;MRATWLSAMAVAILAFAQISYSFSLDDFHIRDSSSHESHVQAMTTTGTADVPIWRVNDNWMYDGFLDVGDFVADSGVSTNVETLDGSLDRTVEDIYLMEIGGKETLVYEVESVGEYESDGAIQIDGTSGCLYVDMQTIEIIRVSDLATYSQEVTVDVYFDPLFFGCAAWLRQDIGELVVENTYEPPLENYDFPISVGESWRMDYEQATDYSGSSNYVDIPEDSSDSNSTSWSVVSQGNSGVAYPGCYQSFNVTAYDSDGEETGYNWFCPAVRGEVKSTMEQAFGFLAVHELVSYQPVQRGKLVSIDVQYPLSPTDIEISAWINVT
;
A
#
# COMPACT_ATOMS: atom_id res chain seq x y z
N MET A 1 -26.80 26.30 -14.62
CA MET A 1 -26.43 25.30 -15.62
C MET A 1 -24.91 25.02 -15.70
N ARG A 2 -24.11 25.41 -14.73
CA ARG A 2 -22.65 25.13 -14.68
C ARG A 2 -22.24 24.11 -13.57
N ALA A 3 -23.19 23.76 -12.71
CA ALA A 3 -22.91 22.85 -11.59
C ALA A 3 -23.13 21.36 -11.91
N THR A 4 -23.70 21.04 -13.07
CA THR A 4 -24.07 19.67 -13.43
C THR A 4 -22.93 18.88 -14.13
N TRP A 5 -21.84 19.53 -14.51
CA TRP A 5 -20.78 18.91 -15.31
C TRP A 5 -19.64 18.33 -14.45
N LEU A 6 -19.32 18.97 -13.32
CA LEU A 6 -18.36 18.44 -12.35
C LEU A 6 -18.92 17.23 -11.57
N SER A 7 -20.26 17.10 -11.56
CA SER A 7 -20.96 15.99 -10.93
C SER A 7 -20.66 14.63 -11.58
N ALA A 8 -20.39 14.59 -12.89
CA ALA A 8 -20.17 13.33 -13.60
C ALA A 8 -18.81 12.69 -13.25
N MET A 9 -17.81 13.51 -12.96
CA MET A 9 -16.45 13.04 -12.68
C MET A 9 -16.31 12.47 -11.26
N ALA A 10 -16.88 13.14 -10.28
CA ALA A 10 -16.91 12.62 -8.93
C ALA A 10 -17.73 11.32 -8.86
N VAL A 11 -18.82 11.20 -9.67
CA VAL A 11 -19.58 9.95 -9.85
C VAL A 11 -18.67 8.81 -10.29
N ALA A 12 -17.73 9.07 -11.17
CA ALA A 12 -16.80 8.05 -11.65
C ALA A 12 -15.82 7.58 -10.56
N ILE A 13 -15.21 8.50 -9.83
CA ILE A 13 -14.20 8.16 -8.82
C ILE A 13 -14.82 7.38 -7.63
N LEU A 14 -16.09 7.65 -7.30
CA LEU A 14 -16.73 7.06 -6.13
C LEU A 14 -17.75 5.94 -6.46
N ALA A 15 -18.27 5.85 -7.70
CA ALA A 15 -19.26 4.82 -8.07
C ALA A 15 -18.66 3.41 -8.25
N PHE A 16 -17.33 3.29 -8.42
CA PHE A 16 -16.66 2.01 -8.66
C PHE A 16 -16.25 1.25 -7.40
N ALA A 17 -16.39 1.84 -6.23
CA ALA A 17 -16.25 1.10 -4.98
C ALA A 17 -17.27 -0.07 -4.86
N GLN A 18 -18.26 -0.16 -5.75
CA GLN A 18 -19.23 -1.25 -5.81
C GLN A 18 -18.86 -2.40 -6.76
N ILE A 19 -17.78 -2.29 -7.53
CA ILE A 19 -17.37 -3.39 -8.40
C ILE A 19 -16.34 -4.23 -7.65
N SER A 20 -16.83 -4.96 -6.68
CA SER A 20 -16.14 -6.08 -6.09
C SER A 20 -15.96 -7.17 -7.16
N TYR A 21 -14.72 -7.39 -7.58
CA TYR A 21 -14.22 -8.65 -8.12
C TYR A 21 -15.01 -9.36 -9.22
N SER A 22 -14.99 -8.80 -10.43
CA SER A 22 -15.08 -9.61 -11.65
C SER A 22 -14.57 -8.79 -12.85
N PHE A 23 -13.31 -8.38 -12.82
CA PHE A 23 -12.63 -7.92 -14.03
C PHE A 23 -11.61 -8.97 -14.47
N SER A 24 -11.88 -9.59 -15.59
CA SER A 24 -10.90 -10.32 -16.38
C SER A 24 -10.00 -9.28 -17.06
N LEU A 25 -8.75 -9.26 -16.68
CA LEU A 25 -7.69 -8.46 -17.34
C LEU A 25 -7.32 -9.08 -18.70
N ASP A 26 -8.28 -9.25 -19.62
CA ASP A 26 -8.02 -9.84 -20.94
C ASP A 26 -7.25 -8.92 -21.90
N ASP A 27 -6.93 -7.65 -21.52
CA ASP A 27 -6.32 -6.68 -22.44
C ASP A 27 -5.08 -5.94 -21.91
N PHE A 28 -4.46 -6.35 -20.79
CA PHE A 28 -3.24 -5.70 -20.33
C PHE A 28 -2.01 -6.21 -21.09
N HIS A 29 -1.75 -5.66 -22.26
CA HIS A 29 -0.46 -5.75 -22.90
C HIS A 29 0.51 -4.74 -22.28
N ILE A 30 1.24 -5.16 -21.23
CA ILE A 30 2.49 -4.52 -20.85
C ILE A 30 3.37 -4.48 -22.10
N ARG A 31 3.60 -3.30 -22.64
CA ARG A 31 4.59 -3.11 -23.70
C ARG A 31 5.96 -3.37 -23.12
N ASP A 32 6.38 -4.64 -23.20
CA ASP A 32 7.75 -5.05 -22.94
C ASP A 32 8.67 -4.42 -23.98
N SER A 33 9.31 -3.32 -23.61
CA SER A 33 10.35 -2.68 -24.38
C SER A 33 11.71 -2.97 -23.75
N SER A 34 12.22 -4.17 -24.02
CA SER A 34 13.65 -4.39 -24.34
C SER A 34 14.07 -5.83 -24.04
N SER A 35 14.08 -6.63 -25.10
CA SER A 35 14.87 -7.87 -25.13
C SER A 35 16.37 -7.52 -25.08
N HIS A 36 16.99 -7.70 -23.92
CA HIS A 36 18.40 -7.98 -23.81
C HIS A 36 18.58 -9.29 -23.03
N GLU A 37 18.70 -10.39 -23.82
CA GLU A 37 19.23 -11.64 -23.30
C GLU A 37 20.68 -11.41 -22.86
N SER A 38 20.87 -11.22 -21.56
CA SER A 38 22.17 -11.42 -20.92
C SER A 38 22.10 -12.72 -20.16
N HIS A 39 22.76 -13.75 -20.73
CA HIS A 39 23.08 -14.98 -19.99
C HIS A 39 23.98 -14.63 -18.79
N VAL A 40 23.40 -14.30 -17.67
CA VAL A 40 24.07 -14.32 -16.38
C VAL A 40 23.82 -15.70 -15.79
N GLN A 41 24.88 -16.49 -15.66
CA GLN A 41 24.83 -17.74 -14.88
C GLN A 41 24.35 -17.38 -13.47
N ALA A 42 23.18 -17.86 -13.11
CA ALA A 42 22.61 -17.75 -11.79
C ALA A 42 23.53 -18.48 -10.80
N MET A 43 24.29 -17.74 -10.01
CA MET A 43 24.76 -18.26 -8.74
C MET A 43 23.54 -18.36 -7.82
N THR A 44 23.02 -19.56 -7.65
CA THR A 44 21.96 -19.87 -6.70
C THR A 44 22.52 -19.75 -5.29
N THR A 45 22.55 -18.56 -4.73
CA THR A 45 22.53 -18.38 -3.30
C THR A 45 21.08 -18.38 -2.89
N THR A 46 20.56 -19.51 -2.44
CA THR A 46 19.23 -19.62 -1.84
C THR A 46 19.28 -18.84 -0.51
N GLY A 47 19.06 -17.54 -0.57
CA GLY A 47 18.81 -16.70 0.60
C GLY A 47 17.39 -16.94 1.10
N THR A 48 17.20 -16.84 2.39
CA THR A 48 15.89 -16.72 3.04
C THR A 48 15.80 -15.35 3.69
N ALA A 49 14.60 -14.82 3.85
CA ALA A 49 14.36 -13.64 4.67
C ALA A 49 13.36 -13.98 5.77
N ASP A 50 13.77 -13.71 7.01
CA ASP A 50 12.91 -13.82 8.18
C ASP A 50 12.02 -12.57 8.31
N VAL A 51 10.95 -12.68 9.11
CA VAL A 51 10.08 -11.55 9.44
C VAL A 51 10.91 -10.38 10.02
N PRO A 52 10.79 -9.17 9.46
CA PRO A 52 11.53 -8.03 9.97
C PRO A 52 10.94 -7.53 11.30
N ILE A 53 11.78 -6.93 12.12
CA ILE A 53 11.34 -6.23 13.32
C ILE A 53 11.34 -4.74 13.03
N TRP A 54 10.16 -4.15 12.99
CA TRP A 54 9.97 -2.71 12.88
C TRP A 54 9.98 -2.03 14.24
N ARG A 55 10.11 -0.72 14.24
CA ARG A 55 10.08 0.11 15.43
C ARG A 55 9.24 1.34 15.19
N VAL A 56 8.63 1.85 16.23
CA VAL A 56 7.98 3.16 16.18
C VAL A 56 8.95 4.20 15.63
N ASN A 57 8.49 4.94 14.64
CA ASN A 57 9.22 5.88 13.79
C ASN A 57 10.23 5.26 12.80
N ASP A 58 10.25 3.94 12.54
CA ASP A 58 10.86 3.43 11.30
C ASP A 58 10.05 4.01 10.13
N ASN A 59 10.74 4.61 9.14
CA ASN A 59 10.09 5.36 8.07
C ASN A 59 10.66 4.99 6.70
N TRP A 60 9.75 4.87 5.71
CA TRP A 60 10.06 4.61 4.30
C TRP A 60 9.42 5.68 3.44
N MET A 61 10.20 6.32 2.59
CA MET A 61 9.71 7.28 1.59
C MET A 61 9.82 6.66 0.19
N TYR A 62 8.76 6.76 -0.56
CA TYR A 62 8.66 6.27 -1.93
C TYR A 62 8.32 7.40 -2.89
N ASP A 63 8.88 7.37 -4.09
CA ASP A 63 8.33 8.05 -5.25
C ASP A 63 7.50 7.05 -6.05
N GLY A 64 6.48 7.54 -6.75
CA GLY A 64 5.63 6.66 -7.53
C GLY A 64 4.55 7.38 -8.31
N PHE A 65 3.62 6.61 -8.81
CA PHE A 65 2.46 7.14 -9.52
C PHE A 65 1.24 6.23 -9.34
N LEU A 66 0.08 6.82 -9.56
CA LEU A 66 -1.17 6.10 -9.70
C LEU A 66 -1.51 6.03 -11.19
N ASP A 67 -1.66 4.82 -11.75
CA ASP A 67 -2.23 4.63 -13.07
C ASP A 67 -3.76 4.57 -12.91
N VAL A 68 -4.41 5.61 -13.43
CA VAL A 68 -5.85 5.80 -13.34
C VAL A 68 -6.52 5.66 -14.71
N GLY A 69 -5.76 5.26 -15.74
CA GLY A 69 -6.23 5.25 -17.13
C GLY A 69 -7.44 4.36 -17.35
N ASP A 70 -7.38 3.11 -16.92
CA ASP A 70 -8.49 2.16 -17.07
C ASP A 70 -9.68 2.55 -16.20
N PHE A 71 -9.43 2.94 -14.97
CA PHE A 71 -10.44 3.46 -14.05
C PHE A 71 -11.20 4.64 -14.67
N VAL A 72 -10.49 5.59 -15.28
CA VAL A 72 -11.10 6.75 -15.95
C VAL A 72 -11.86 6.33 -17.21
N ALA A 73 -11.33 5.39 -18.00
CA ALA A 73 -11.99 4.91 -19.21
C ALA A 73 -13.36 4.28 -18.90
N ASP A 74 -13.46 3.54 -17.82
CA ASP A 74 -14.69 2.86 -17.39
C ASP A 74 -15.69 3.83 -16.74
N SER A 75 -15.22 4.95 -16.21
CA SER A 75 -16.06 5.97 -15.59
C SER A 75 -16.98 6.70 -16.58
N GLY A 76 -16.68 6.64 -17.89
CA GLY A 76 -17.37 7.40 -18.92
C GLY A 76 -17.10 8.91 -18.89
N VAL A 77 -16.15 9.36 -18.05
CA VAL A 77 -15.70 10.75 -17.99
C VAL A 77 -14.76 11.04 -19.16
N SER A 78 -14.97 12.15 -19.85
CA SER A 78 -14.08 12.58 -20.93
C SER A 78 -12.88 13.31 -20.34
N THR A 79 -11.76 12.62 -20.20
CA THR A 79 -10.51 13.18 -19.68
C THR A 79 -9.30 12.64 -20.45
N ASN A 80 -8.16 13.28 -20.29
CA ASN A 80 -6.85 12.83 -20.77
C ASN A 80 -5.89 12.49 -19.63
N VAL A 81 -6.41 12.26 -18.43
CA VAL A 81 -5.62 11.74 -17.31
C VAL A 81 -5.34 10.26 -17.55
N GLU A 82 -4.08 9.87 -17.47
CA GLU A 82 -3.65 8.48 -17.48
C GLU A 82 -2.94 8.16 -16.18
N THR A 83 -2.07 9.08 -15.69
CA THR A 83 -1.30 8.89 -14.46
C THR A 83 -1.33 10.13 -13.58
N LEU A 84 -1.15 9.90 -12.28
CA LEU A 84 -0.90 10.94 -11.28
C LEU A 84 0.44 10.61 -10.62
N ASP A 85 1.42 11.51 -10.76
CA ASP A 85 2.74 11.35 -10.16
C ASP A 85 2.72 11.80 -8.71
N GLY A 86 3.50 11.16 -7.84
CA GLY A 86 3.48 11.52 -6.43
C GLY A 86 4.51 10.81 -5.57
N SER A 87 4.31 10.93 -4.27
CA SER A 87 5.14 10.29 -3.27
C SER A 87 4.30 9.69 -2.15
N LEU A 88 4.86 8.69 -1.48
CA LEU A 88 4.25 8.02 -0.33
C LEU A 88 5.26 8.03 0.82
N ASP A 89 4.85 8.50 1.98
CA ASP A 89 5.60 8.43 3.25
C ASP A 89 4.92 7.40 4.15
N ARG A 90 5.64 6.35 4.54
CA ARG A 90 5.13 5.25 5.37
C ARG A 90 5.90 5.19 6.68
N THR A 91 5.20 5.26 7.80
CA THR A 91 5.77 5.33 9.15
C THR A 91 5.11 4.32 10.08
N VAL A 92 5.90 3.68 10.93
CA VAL A 92 5.35 2.91 12.06
C VAL A 92 5.03 3.87 13.20
N GLU A 93 3.74 4.07 13.47
CA GLU A 93 3.29 5.05 14.47
C GLU A 93 3.27 4.48 15.88
N ASP A 94 2.81 3.23 16.06
CA ASP A 94 2.72 2.61 17.38
C ASP A 94 2.90 1.08 17.33
N ILE A 95 3.12 0.49 18.51
CA ILE A 95 3.19 -0.96 18.73
C ILE A 95 2.42 -1.27 20.02
N TYR A 96 1.32 -1.99 19.90
CA TYR A 96 0.47 -2.28 21.05
C TYR A 96 -0.19 -3.67 20.98
N LEU A 97 -0.82 -4.08 22.08
CA LEU A 97 -1.60 -5.32 22.15
C LEU A 97 -3.06 -5.02 21.85
N MET A 98 -3.64 -5.80 20.95
CA MET A 98 -5.08 -5.81 20.69
C MET A 98 -5.62 -7.25 20.65
N GLU A 99 -6.92 -7.40 20.75
CA GLU A 99 -7.57 -8.70 20.63
C GLU A 99 -7.96 -8.98 19.18
N ILE A 100 -7.38 -10.04 18.59
CA ILE A 100 -7.70 -10.53 17.25
C ILE A 100 -8.19 -11.98 17.38
N GLY A 101 -9.43 -12.26 16.94
CA GLY A 101 -9.99 -13.60 17.03
C GLY A 101 -10.04 -14.17 18.46
N GLY A 102 -10.23 -13.33 19.48
CA GLY A 102 -10.26 -13.74 20.90
C GLY A 102 -8.89 -13.98 21.53
N LYS A 103 -7.80 -13.55 20.88
CA LYS A 103 -6.42 -13.71 21.36
C LYS A 103 -5.71 -12.35 21.41
N GLU A 104 -5.04 -12.05 22.53
CA GLU A 104 -4.12 -10.91 22.61
C GLU A 104 -2.97 -11.08 21.61
N THR A 105 -2.84 -10.11 20.70
CA THR A 105 -1.88 -10.12 19.60
C THR A 105 -1.15 -8.79 19.57
N LEU A 106 0.18 -8.83 19.46
CA LEU A 106 0.99 -7.64 19.29
C LEU A 106 0.89 -7.17 17.83
N VAL A 107 0.60 -5.89 17.64
CA VAL A 107 0.44 -5.28 16.33
C VAL A 107 1.28 -4.02 16.17
N TYR A 108 1.61 -3.72 14.92
CA TYR A 108 2.06 -2.41 14.47
C TYR A 108 0.86 -1.62 13.99
N GLU A 109 0.83 -0.33 14.29
CA GLU A 109 0.02 0.66 13.58
C GLU A 109 0.96 1.38 12.61
N VAL A 110 0.63 1.30 11.33
CA VAL A 110 1.45 1.87 10.25
C VAL A 110 0.61 2.89 9.49
N GLU A 111 1.08 4.13 9.46
CA GLU A 111 0.47 5.18 8.66
C GLU A 111 1.24 5.35 7.36
N SER A 112 0.51 5.53 6.27
CA SER A 112 1.06 5.94 4.97
C SER A 112 0.33 7.18 4.49
N VAL A 113 1.08 8.22 4.10
CA VAL A 113 0.54 9.46 3.55
C VAL A 113 1.07 9.64 2.13
N GLY A 114 0.18 9.71 1.16
CA GLY A 114 0.48 9.88 -0.25
C GLY A 114 -0.10 11.17 -0.81
N GLU A 115 0.68 11.88 -1.60
CA GLU A 115 0.25 13.08 -2.32
C GLU A 115 0.55 12.88 -3.81
N TYR A 116 -0.48 12.95 -4.66
CA TYR A 116 -0.37 12.71 -6.10
C TYR A 116 -1.00 13.85 -6.90
N GLU A 117 -0.37 14.18 -8.03
CA GLU A 117 -0.86 15.24 -8.90
C GLU A 117 -0.74 14.88 -10.38
N SER A 118 -1.61 15.46 -11.20
CA SER A 118 -1.51 15.31 -12.66
C SER A 118 -0.30 16.02 -13.22
N ASP A 119 0.37 15.42 -14.24
CA ASP A 119 1.46 16.10 -14.97
C ASP A 119 0.91 17.30 -15.75
N GLY A 120 0.90 18.44 -15.07
CA GLY A 120 0.37 19.70 -15.57
C GLY A 120 -1.15 19.73 -15.73
N ALA A 121 -1.63 20.62 -16.60
CA ALA A 121 -3.05 20.83 -16.80
C ALA A 121 -3.67 19.73 -17.68
N ILE A 122 -4.69 19.10 -17.14
CA ILE A 122 -5.52 18.09 -17.78
C ILE A 122 -6.86 18.69 -18.23
N GLN A 123 -7.63 17.93 -18.98
CA GLN A 123 -9.01 18.25 -19.32
C GLN A 123 -9.96 17.23 -18.72
N ILE A 124 -11.02 17.75 -18.08
CA ILE A 124 -12.10 16.96 -17.52
C ILE A 124 -13.40 17.57 -17.99
N ASP A 125 -14.15 16.84 -18.81
CA ASP A 125 -15.41 17.30 -19.42
C ASP A 125 -15.31 18.71 -20.04
N GLY A 126 -14.18 19.01 -20.68
CA GLY A 126 -13.92 20.29 -21.33
C GLY A 126 -13.49 21.43 -20.39
N THR A 127 -13.33 21.16 -19.09
CA THR A 127 -12.71 22.09 -18.14
C THR A 127 -11.24 21.73 -17.96
N SER A 128 -10.34 22.70 -18.16
CA SER A 128 -8.91 22.50 -17.93
C SER A 128 -8.53 22.83 -16.49
N GLY A 129 -7.65 22.03 -15.91
CA GLY A 129 -7.16 22.22 -14.53
C GLY A 129 -6.13 21.18 -14.14
N CYS A 130 -5.72 21.16 -12.87
CA CYS A 130 -4.88 20.16 -12.27
C CYS A 130 -5.68 19.32 -11.30
N LEU A 131 -5.43 18.01 -11.30
CA LEU A 131 -6.03 17.05 -10.38
C LEU A 131 -5.02 16.72 -9.29
N TYR A 132 -5.49 16.65 -8.06
CA TYR A 132 -4.74 16.26 -6.86
C TYR A 132 -5.49 15.17 -6.13
N VAL A 133 -4.75 14.19 -5.64
CA VAL A 133 -5.27 13.12 -4.80
C VAL A 133 -4.36 13.00 -3.58
N ASP A 134 -4.93 13.26 -2.42
CA ASP A 134 -4.27 13.01 -1.14
C ASP A 134 -4.80 11.69 -0.58
N MET A 135 -3.91 10.81 -0.16
CA MET A 135 -4.25 9.50 0.40
C MET A 135 -3.64 9.36 1.79
N GLN A 136 -4.42 8.88 2.74
CA GLN A 136 -3.93 8.43 4.03
C GLN A 136 -4.36 6.99 4.22
N THR A 137 -3.43 6.12 4.59
CA THR A 137 -3.72 4.73 4.92
C THR A 137 -3.24 4.42 6.32
N ILE A 138 -4.09 3.84 7.14
CA ILE A 138 -3.74 3.31 8.46
C ILE A 138 -3.91 1.80 8.41
N GLU A 139 -2.82 1.07 8.63
CA GLU A 139 -2.80 -0.39 8.62
C GLU A 139 -2.52 -0.93 10.03
N ILE A 140 -3.30 -1.92 10.46
CA ILE A 140 -3.02 -2.70 11.67
C ILE A 140 -2.41 -4.04 11.24
N ILE A 141 -1.13 -4.20 11.54
CA ILE A 141 -0.30 -5.28 11.02
C ILE A 141 0.21 -6.15 12.17
N ARG A 142 0.02 -7.46 12.11
CA ARG A 142 0.48 -8.41 13.13
C ARG A 142 2.01 -8.51 13.15
N VAL A 143 2.62 -8.33 14.33
CA VAL A 143 4.08 -8.29 14.49
C VAL A 143 4.76 -9.62 14.14
N SER A 144 4.09 -10.75 14.36
CA SER A 144 4.70 -12.08 14.21
C SER A 144 5.03 -12.48 12.77
N ASP A 145 4.32 -11.93 11.79
CA ASP A 145 4.34 -12.38 10.39
C ASP A 145 3.99 -11.29 9.37
N LEU A 146 3.74 -10.07 9.82
CA LEU A 146 3.31 -8.92 9.03
C LEU A 146 1.94 -9.12 8.33
N ALA A 147 1.08 -10.00 8.84
CA ALA A 147 -0.27 -10.13 8.32
C ALA A 147 -1.11 -8.89 8.64
N THR A 148 -1.80 -8.34 7.66
CA THR A 148 -2.69 -7.18 7.81
C THR A 148 -4.02 -7.63 8.39
N TYR A 149 -4.39 -7.07 9.54
CA TYR A 149 -5.69 -7.31 10.18
C TYR A 149 -6.75 -6.36 9.65
N SER A 150 -6.43 -5.05 9.60
CA SER A 150 -7.31 -4.05 9.02
C SER A 150 -6.53 -2.96 8.31
N GLN A 151 -7.22 -2.30 7.40
CA GLN A 151 -6.70 -1.17 6.64
C GLN A 151 -7.81 -0.13 6.49
N GLU A 152 -7.56 1.10 6.94
CA GLU A 152 -8.39 2.26 6.66
C GLU A 152 -7.68 3.13 5.61
N VAL A 153 -8.37 3.44 4.53
CA VAL A 153 -7.86 4.30 3.44
C VAL A 153 -8.77 5.50 3.32
N THR A 154 -8.23 6.69 3.54
CA THR A 154 -8.89 7.97 3.26
C THR A 154 -8.33 8.53 1.97
N VAL A 155 -9.20 8.92 1.05
CA VAL A 155 -8.84 9.53 -0.24
C VAL A 155 -9.58 10.85 -0.39
N ASP A 156 -8.81 11.93 -0.52
CA ASP A 156 -9.30 13.27 -0.81
C ASP A 156 -8.94 13.66 -2.24
N VAL A 157 -9.93 14.10 -3.01
CA VAL A 157 -9.75 14.48 -4.41
C VAL A 157 -10.06 15.96 -4.62
N TYR A 158 -9.11 16.68 -5.21
CA TYR A 158 -9.20 18.11 -5.46
C TYR A 158 -8.95 18.44 -6.94
N PHE A 159 -9.62 19.48 -7.42
CA PHE A 159 -9.40 20.01 -8.75
C PHE A 159 -9.17 21.52 -8.71
N ASP A 160 -8.04 21.95 -9.27
CA ASP A 160 -7.67 23.36 -9.40
C ASP A 160 -7.91 23.82 -10.84
N PRO A 161 -8.97 24.60 -11.13
CA PRO A 161 -9.24 25.10 -12.47
C PRO A 161 -8.09 25.92 -13.04
N LEU A 162 -7.87 25.83 -14.36
CA LEU A 162 -6.83 26.57 -15.04
C LEU A 162 -7.16 28.05 -15.16
N PHE A 163 -6.37 28.90 -14.51
CA PHE A 163 -6.42 30.36 -14.61
C PHE A 163 -5.02 30.93 -14.45
N PHE A 164 -4.27 31.15 -15.54
CA PHE A 164 -2.84 31.50 -15.54
C PHE A 164 -1.94 30.43 -14.86
N GLY A 165 -2.29 29.17 -14.93
CA GLY A 165 -1.77 28.03 -14.21
C GLY A 165 -2.85 27.38 -13.36
N CYS A 166 -2.54 26.30 -12.68
CA CYS A 166 -3.48 25.65 -11.78
C CYS A 166 -3.72 26.55 -10.57
N ALA A 167 -4.98 26.95 -10.37
CA ALA A 167 -5.33 28.02 -9.46
C ALA A 167 -5.80 27.47 -8.12
N ALA A 168 -4.86 27.16 -7.23
CA ALA A 168 -5.13 26.64 -5.89
C ALA A 168 -6.13 27.47 -5.08
N TRP A 169 -6.22 28.78 -5.35
CA TRP A 169 -7.23 29.68 -4.73
C TRP A 169 -8.65 29.49 -5.28
N LEU A 170 -8.81 28.71 -6.35
CA LEU A 170 -10.09 28.28 -6.92
C LEU A 170 -10.32 26.78 -6.69
N ARG A 171 -9.49 26.12 -5.87
CA ARG A 171 -9.57 24.70 -5.57
C ARG A 171 -11.01 24.29 -5.28
N GLN A 172 -11.42 23.22 -5.93
CA GLN A 172 -12.70 22.59 -5.73
C GLN A 172 -12.44 21.26 -5.02
N ASP A 173 -13.09 21.09 -3.91
CA ASP A 173 -13.20 19.83 -3.22
C ASP A 173 -14.19 18.95 -4.00
N ILE A 174 -13.68 17.84 -4.53
CA ILE A 174 -14.46 16.87 -5.30
C ILE A 174 -15.16 15.91 -4.35
N GLY A 175 -14.43 15.43 -3.34
CA GLY A 175 -14.96 14.55 -2.32
C GLY A 175 -13.89 13.84 -1.52
N GLU A 176 -14.33 13.33 -0.39
CA GLU A 176 -13.59 12.47 0.53
C GLU A 176 -14.28 11.11 0.56
N LEU A 177 -13.50 10.04 0.47
CA LEU A 177 -13.96 8.69 0.67
C LEU A 177 -13.07 7.99 1.69
N VAL A 178 -13.68 7.35 2.67
CA VAL A 178 -13.01 6.51 3.64
C VAL A 178 -13.48 5.07 3.45
N VAL A 179 -12.52 4.16 3.31
CA VAL A 179 -12.76 2.72 3.17
C VAL A 179 -12.03 2.00 4.27
N GLU A 180 -12.76 1.28 5.12
CA GLU A 180 -12.20 0.43 6.16
C GLU A 180 -12.38 -1.03 5.76
N ASN A 181 -11.27 -1.75 5.61
CA ASN A 181 -11.24 -3.17 5.34
C ASN A 181 -10.79 -3.93 6.59
N THR A 182 -11.49 -5.00 6.92
CA THR A 182 -11.09 -5.95 7.96
C THR A 182 -11.00 -7.35 7.38
N TYR A 183 -9.92 -8.08 7.71
CA TYR A 183 -9.63 -9.40 7.15
C TYR A 183 -9.71 -10.49 8.22
N GLU A 184 -10.43 -11.59 7.94
CA GLU A 184 -10.49 -12.75 8.83
C GLU A 184 -10.29 -14.08 8.04
N PRO A 185 -9.18 -14.82 8.28
CA PRO A 185 -8.03 -14.44 9.13
C PRO A 185 -7.27 -13.24 8.58
N PRO A 186 -6.39 -12.60 9.38
CA PRO A 186 -5.52 -11.52 8.90
C PRO A 186 -4.75 -11.90 7.64
N LEU A 187 -4.70 -11.01 6.65
CA LEU A 187 -4.17 -11.24 5.30
C LEU A 187 -2.63 -11.32 5.32
N GLU A 188 -2.07 -12.48 5.03
CA GLU A 188 -0.62 -12.72 4.98
C GLU A 188 -0.08 -12.46 3.58
N ASN A 189 0.42 -11.25 3.35
CA ASN A 189 1.10 -10.88 2.11
C ASN A 189 2.49 -11.54 1.98
N TYR A 190 3.02 -12.12 3.07
CA TYR A 190 4.29 -12.83 3.14
C TYR A 190 4.16 -14.05 4.07
N ASP A 191 4.59 -15.23 3.61
CA ASP A 191 4.74 -16.42 4.45
C ASP A 191 6.20 -16.53 4.90
N PHE A 192 6.53 -15.86 6.01
CA PHE A 192 7.88 -15.85 6.53
C PHE A 192 8.26 -17.17 7.23
N PRO A 193 9.52 -17.66 7.03
CA PRO A 193 10.62 -17.06 6.26
C PRO A 193 10.46 -17.27 4.74
N ILE A 194 10.47 -16.19 3.96
CA ILE A 194 10.32 -16.28 2.49
C ILE A 194 11.57 -16.80 1.81
N SER A 195 11.39 -17.64 0.78
CA SER A 195 12.44 -18.18 -0.06
C SER A 195 11.98 -18.36 -1.52
N VAL A 196 12.91 -18.27 -2.47
CA VAL A 196 12.57 -18.41 -3.90
C VAL A 196 11.94 -19.77 -4.21
N GLY A 197 10.82 -19.73 -4.92
CA GLY A 197 10.03 -20.90 -5.31
C GLY A 197 8.97 -21.31 -4.29
N GLU A 198 8.87 -20.60 -3.19
CA GLU A 198 7.78 -20.75 -2.23
C GLU A 198 6.49 -20.13 -2.77
N SER A 199 5.37 -20.72 -2.40
CA SER A 199 4.04 -20.18 -2.72
C SER A 199 3.04 -20.58 -1.65
N TRP A 200 2.10 -19.69 -1.37
CA TRP A 200 1.01 -19.91 -0.42
C TRP A 200 -0.29 -19.34 -0.96
N ARG A 201 -1.39 -19.75 -0.35
CA ARG A 201 -2.74 -19.29 -0.68
C ARG A 201 -3.50 -19.04 0.62
N MET A 202 -4.28 -17.99 0.62
CA MET A 202 -5.22 -17.70 1.68
C MET A 202 -6.62 -17.57 1.13
N ASP A 203 -7.55 -18.17 1.86
CA ASP A 203 -8.98 -17.90 1.75
C ASP A 203 -9.36 -17.07 2.98
N TYR A 204 -10.02 -15.93 2.80
CA TYR A 204 -10.35 -15.00 3.86
C TYR A 204 -11.70 -14.31 3.62
N GLU A 205 -12.34 -13.90 4.70
CA GLU A 205 -13.48 -13.00 4.66
C GLU A 205 -12.96 -11.56 4.74
N GLN A 206 -13.45 -10.69 3.85
CA GLN A 206 -13.17 -9.27 3.88
C GLN A 206 -14.47 -8.52 4.15
N ALA A 207 -14.51 -7.78 5.25
CA ALA A 207 -15.56 -6.81 5.51
C ALA A 207 -15.06 -5.43 5.09
N THR A 208 -15.86 -4.71 4.32
CA THR A 208 -15.54 -3.38 3.82
C THR A 208 -16.65 -2.41 4.22
N ASP A 209 -16.30 -1.43 5.05
CA ASP A 209 -17.17 -0.35 5.48
C ASP A 209 -16.79 0.94 4.73
N TYR A 210 -17.80 1.64 4.19
CA TYR A 210 -17.61 2.86 3.42
C TYR A 210 -18.19 4.05 4.17
N SER A 211 -17.42 5.15 4.23
CA SER A 211 -17.90 6.43 4.75
C SER A 211 -17.27 7.59 3.98
N GLY A 212 -17.68 8.81 4.27
CA GLY A 212 -17.14 10.00 3.61
C GLY A 212 -18.22 10.98 3.20
N SER A 213 -17.86 11.92 2.36
CA SER A 213 -18.78 12.92 1.85
C SER A 213 -18.41 13.34 0.43
N SER A 214 -19.39 13.41 -0.43
CA SER A 214 -19.22 14.01 -1.76
C SER A 214 -20.46 14.79 -2.14
N ASN A 215 -20.26 15.93 -2.79
CA ASN A 215 -21.35 16.69 -3.38
C ASN A 215 -21.81 16.09 -4.72
N TYR A 216 -21.17 15.02 -5.17
CA TYR A 216 -21.26 14.55 -6.55
C TYR A 216 -21.65 13.09 -6.65
N VAL A 217 -21.45 12.27 -5.61
CA VAL A 217 -21.66 10.82 -5.62
C VAL A 217 -22.28 10.32 -4.35
N ASP A 218 -23.03 9.25 -4.45
CA ASP A 218 -23.50 8.48 -3.31
C ASP A 218 -22.33 7.59 -2.82
N ILE A 219 -22.12 7.53 -1.51
CA ILE A 219 -21.15 6.62 -0.89
C ILE A 219 -21.66 5.19 -1.07
N PRO A 220 -20.80 4.22 -1.43
CA PRO A 220 -21.18 2.82 -1.55
C PRO A 220 -21.76 2.25 -0.25
N GLU A 221 -22.53 1.17 -0.36
CA GLU A 221 -22.99 0.41 0.80
C GLU A 221 -21.89 -0.54 1.28
N ASP A 222 -21.85 -0.77 2.60
CA ASP A 222 -20.94 -1.73 3.21
C ASP A 222 -21.09 -3.12 2.60
N SER A 223 -19.98 -3.85 2.48
CA SER A 223 -19.98 -5.20 1.89
C SER A 223 -19.19 -6.21 2.75
N SER A 224 -19.43 -7.48 2.49
CA SER A 224 -18.64 -8.57 3.07
C SER A 224 -18.53 -9.69 2.04
N ASP A 225 -17.31 -10.02 1.67
CA ASP A 225 -17.01 -10.95 0.59
C ASP A 225 -15.99 -12.00 1.04
N SER A 226 -16.15 -13.23 0.51
CA SER A 226 -15.19 -14.31 0.68
C SER A 226 -14.22 -14.28 -0.47
N ASN A 227 -12.95 -14.04 -0.19
CA ASN A 227 -11.90 -13.87 -1.17
C ASN A 227 -10.85 -14.98 -1.07
N SER A 228 -10.08 -15.14 -2.15
CA SER A 228 -8.96 -16.04 -2.20
C SER A 228 -7.83 -15.41 -3.01
N THR A 229 -6.67 -15.32 -2.40
CA THR A 229 -5.45 -14.81 -3.04
C THR A 229 -4.31 -15.81 -2.87
N SER A 230 -3.49 -15.96 -3.87
CA SER A 230 -2.26 -16.73 -3.79
C SER A 230 -1.05 -15.88 -4.10
N TRP A 231 0.08 -16.24 -3.52
CA TRP A 231 1.36 -15.54 -3.71
C TRP A 231 2.44 -16.52 -4.08
N SER A 232 3.47 -16.05 -4.77
CA SER A 232 4.66 -16.82 -5.07
C SER A 232 5.91 -15.95 -5.01
N VAL A 233 6.98 -16.46 -4.39
CA VAL A 233 8.31 -15.86 -4.45
C VAL A 233 8.98 -16.29 -5.76
N VAL A 234 8.77 -15.49 -6.82
CA VAL A 234 9.15 -15.87 -8.19
C VAL A 234 10.64 -15.74 -8.46
N SER A 235 11.33 -14.84 -7.75
CA SER A 235 12.77 -14.63 -7.93
C SER A 235 13.42 -13.90 -6.76
N GLN A 236 14.76 -13.91 -6.73
CA GLN A 236 15.59 -13.06 -5.89
C GLN A 236 16.60 -12.33 -6.77
N GLY A 237 16.71 -11.02 -6.63
CA GLY A 237 17.61 -10.23 -7.45
C GLY A 237 17.46 -8.72 -7.30
N ASN A 238 17.85 -8.01 -8.36
CA ASN A 238 17.73 -6.56 -8.42
C ASN A 238 16.34 -6.16 -8.92
N SER A 239 15.61 -5.39 -8.13
CA SER A 239 14.29 -4.85 -8.49
C SER A 239 14.31 -3.75 -9.57
N GLY A 240 15.51 -3.28 -9.95
CA GLY A 240 15.68 -2.07 -10.78
C GLY A 240 15.85 -0.79 -9.95
N VAL A 241 15.39 -0.78 -8.69
CA VAL A 241 15.57 0.35 -7.78
C VAL A 241 17.01 0.34 -7.22
N ALA A 242 17.72 1.44 -7.42
CA ALA A 242 19.12 1.57 -7.00
C ALA A 242 19.24 1.93 -5.51
N TYR A 243 18.78 1.04 -4.62
CA TYR A 243 18.90 1.26 -3.18
C TYR A 243 20.04 0.43 -2.58
N PRO A 244 20.95 1.04 -1.78
CA PRO A 244 22.07 0.32 -1.16
C PRO A 244 21.63 -0.84 -0.28
N GLY A 245 22.18 -2.04 -0.53
CA GLY A 245 21.86 -3.25 0.24
C GLY A 245 20.68 -4.06 -0.33
N CYS A 246 19.95 -3.55 -1.33
CA CYS A 246 18.74 -4.19 -1.89
C CYS A 246 18.94 -4.84 -3.27
N TYR A 247 20.18 -5.23 -3.61
CA TYR A 247 20.47 -5.91 -4.88
C TYR A 247 20.05 -7.41 -4.90
N GLN A 248 19.56 -7.92 -3.76
CA GLN A 248 19.07 -9.30 -3.60
C GLN A 248 17.71 -9.30 -2.92
N SER A 249 16.80 -8.47 -3.42
CA SER A 249 15.41 -8.40 -2.98
C SER A 249 14.61 -9.60 -3.51
N PHE A 250 13.55 -9.99 -2.80
CA PHE A 250 12.66 -11.07 -3.18
C PHE A 250 11.46 -10.50 -3.94
N ASN A 251 11.20 -10.99 -5.13
CA ASN A 251 9.99 -10.67 -5.86
C ASN A 251 8.87 -11.60 -5.41
N VAL A 252 7.88 -11.06 -4.75
CA VAL A 252 6.66 -11.73 -4.31
C VAL A 252 5.51 -11.24 -5.17
N THR A 253 4.95 -12.14 -5.96
CA THR A 253 3.86 -11.83 -6.89
C THR A 253 2.55 -12.38 -6.34
N ALA A 254 1.51 -11.55 -6.37
CA ALA A 254 0.15 -11.91 -5.97
C ALA A 254 -0.68 -12.31 -7.18
N TYR A 255 -1.58 -13.27 -6.98
CA TYR A 255 -2.50 -13.78 -7.99
C TYR A 255 -3.91 -13.88 -7.40
N ASP A 256 -4.91 -13.60 -8.20
CA ASP A 256 -6.31 -13.79 -7.85
C ASP A 256 -6.74 -15.27 -7.87
N SER A 257 -8.05 -15.51 -7.70
CA SER A 257 -8.64 -16.86 -7.73
C SER A 257 -8.54 -17.54 -9.10
N ASP A 258 -8.42 -16.78 -10.18
CA ASP A 258 -8.34 -17.26 -11.56
C ASP A 258 -6.88 -17.48 -11.99
N GLY A 259 -5.92 -17.06 -11.15
CA GLY A 259 -4.48 -17.19 -11.36
C GLY A 259 -3.88 -16.04 -12.17
N GLU A 260 -4.60 -14.95 -12.32
CA GLU A 260 -4.09 -13.74 -12.96
C GLU A 260 -3.27 -12.91 -11.94
N GLU A 261 -2.20 -12.27 -12.41
CA GLU A 261 -1.33 -11.44 -11.58
C GLU A 261 -2.05 -10.14 -11.20
N THR A 262 -2.20 -9.88 -9.90
CA THR A 262 -2.83 -8.65 -9.36
C THR A 262 -1.81 -7.65 -8.85
N GLY A 263 -0.54 -8.02 -8.77
CA GLY A 263 0.53 -7.15 -8.36
C GLY A 263 1.77 -7.88 -7.89
N TYR A 264 2.81 -7.14 -7.59
CA TYR A 264 4.06 -7.69 -7.03
C TYR A 264 4.75 -6.72 -6.09
N ASN A 265 5.51 -7.30 -5.16
CA ASN A 265 6.34 -6.56 -4.22
C ASN A 265 7.79 -7.08 -4.28
N TRP A 266 8.75 -6.16 -4.27
CA TRP A 266 10.15 -6.49 -4.10
C TRP A 266 10.57 -6.24 -2.66
N PHE A 267 10.52 -7.29 -1.83
CA PHE A 267 10.90 -7.23 -0.42
C PHE A 267 12.42 -7.24 -0.25
N CYS A 268 12.96 -6.26 0.46
CA CYS A 268 14.39 -6.15 0.76
C CYS A 268 14.65 -6.24 2.28
N PRO A 269 15.35 -7.30 2.76
CA PRO A 269 15.65 -7.45 4.18
C PRO A 269 16.49 -6.30 4.77
N ALA A 270 17.31 -5.62 3.96
CA ALA A 270 18.16 -4.52 4.44
C ALA A 270 17.38 -3.28 4.86
N VAL A 271 16.27 -3.01 4.20
CA VAL A 271 15.33 -1.92 4.54
C VAL A 271 14.12 -2.44 5.30
N ARG A 272 14.02 -3.74 5.57
CA ARG A 272 12.93 -4.40 6.29
C ARG A 272 11.54 -4.17 5.69
N GLY A 273 11.49 -3.94 4.40
CA GLY A 273 10.28 -3.59 3.67
C GLY A 273 10.48 -3.67 2.18
N GLU A 274 9.56 -3.10 1.47
CA GLU A 274 9.53 -3.11 0.02
C GLU A 274 10.45 -2.03 -0.56
N VAL A 275 11.15 -2.36 -1.64
CA VAL A 275 11.91 -1.38 -2.43
C VAL A 275 11.18 -1.01 -3.72
N LYS A 276 10.22 -1.82 -4.12
CA LYS A 276 9.31 -1.57 -5.24
C LYS A 276 8.03 -2.35 -5.01
N SER A 277 6.92 -1.70 -5.28
CA SER A 277 5.60 -2.36 -5.28
C SER A 277 4.80 -1.91 -6.49
N THR A 278 3.96 -2.82 -6.96
CA THR A 278 2.94 -2.55 -7.95
C THR A 278 1.72 -3.30 -7.49
N MET A 279 0.69 -2.59 -7.08
CA MET A 279 -0.50 -3.18 -6.47
C MET A 279 -1.75 -2.43 -6.94
N GLU A 280 -2.77 -3.21 -7.23
CA GLU A 280 -4.10 -2.66 -7.39
C GLU A 280 -4.61 -2.12 -6.05
N GLN A 281 -5.07 -0.89 -6.05
CA GLN A 281 -5.63 -0.23 -4.88
C GLN A 281 -7.14 -0.51 -4.78
N ALA A 282 -7.71 -0.27 -3.59
CA ALA A 282 -9.12 -0.51 -3.28
C ALA A 282 -10.13 0.14 -4.26
N PHE A 283 -9.67 1.04 -5.12
CA PHE A 283 -10.48 1.82 -6.08
C PHE A 283 -10.25 1.40 -7.54
N GLY A 284 -9.52 0.30 -7.80
CA GLY A 284 -9.30 -0.23 -9.16
C GLY A 284 -8.28 0.57 -9.97
N PHE A 285 -7.42 1.37 -9.34
CA PHE A 285 -6.25 1.94 -9.99
C PHE A 285 -4.97 1.30 -9.50
N LEU A 286 -3.97 1.24 -10.37
CA LEU A 286 -2.69 0.62 -10.08
C LEU A 286 -1.76 1.65 -9.44
N ALA A 287 -1.29 1.36 -8.23
CA ALA A 287 -0.24 2.15 -7.59
C ALA A 287 1.13 1.52 -7.83
N VAL A 288 2.08 2.32 -8.25
CA VAL A 288 3.48 1.93 -8.43
C VAL A 288 4.35 2.78 -7.52
N HIS A 289 5.15 2.14 -6.66
CA HIS A 289 6.01 2.83 -5.72
C HIS A 289 7.44 2.30 -5.79
N GLU A 290 8.43 3.19 -5.71
CA GLU A 290 9.86 2.88 -5.68
C GLU A 290 10.51 3.58 -4.48
N LEU A 291 11.26 2.82 -3.67
CA LEU A 291 11.87 3.34 -2.45
C LEU A 291 12.97 4.37 -2.77
N VAL A 292 12.81 5.57 -2.19
CA VAL A 292 13.78 6.66 -2.25
C VAL A 292 14.62 6.70 -0.98
N SER A 293 14.00 6.52 0.18
CA SER A 293 14.67 6.65 1.47
C SER A 293 14.10 5.68 2.50
N TYR A 294 14.97 5.07 3.29
CA TYR A 294 14.62 4.35 4.50
C TYR A 294 15.36 4.94 5.70
N GLN A 295 14.62 5.33 6.71
CA GLN A 295 15.12 5.94 7.93
C GLN A 295 14.83 5.02 9.14
N PRO A 296 15.71 4.03 9.41
CA PRO A 296 15.54 3.17 10.58
C PRO A 296 15.78 3.93 11.87
N VAL A 297 14.97 3.69 12.87
CA VAL A 297 15.26 4.16 14.23
C VAL A 297 16.53 3.50 14.74
N GLN A 298 17.46 4.31 15.19
CA GLN A 298 18.75 3.85 15.73
C GLN A 298 18.53 2.96 16.96
N ARG A 299 19.22 1.84 17.00
CA ARG A 299 19.20 0.98 18.20
C ARG A 299 19.87 1.71 19.35
N GLY A 300 19.12 1.94 20.43
CA GLY A 300 19.72 2.27 21.71
C GLY A 300 20.71 1.16 22.12
N LYS A 301 21.85 1.55 22.66
CA LYS A 301 22.80 0.58 23.23
C LYS A 301 22.27 0.17 24.60
N LEU A 302 21.96 -1.13 24.78
CA LEU A 302 21.69 -1.65 26.11
C LEU A 302 22.94 -1.52 26.96
N VAL A 303 22.89 -0.67 27.97
CA VAL A 303 24.04 -0.40 28.87
C VAL A 303 24.10 -1.40 30.02
N SER A 304 22.94 -1.78 30.57
CA SER A 304 22.85 -2.79 31.63
C SER A 304 21.41 -3.34 31.72
N ILE A 305 21.30 -4.57 32.20
CA ILE A 305 20.09 -5.16 32.73
C ILE A 305 20.34 -5.48 34.18
N ASP A 306 19.58 -4.90 35.09
CA ASP A 306 19.63 -5.26 36.52
C ASP A 306 18.43 -6.18 36.80
N VAL A 307 18.74 -7.42 37.19
CA VAL A 307 17.73 -8.40 37.56
C VAL A 307 17.75 -8.55 39.06
N GLN A 308 16.75 -8.01 39.74
CA GLN A 308 16.56 -8.19 41.18
C GLN A 308 15.79 -9.48 41.43
N TYR A 309 16.40 -10.40 42.16
CA TYR A 309 15.72 -11.60 42.64
C TYR A 309 14.92 -11.24 43.89
N PRO A 310 13.59 -11.34 43.88
CA PRO A 310 12.78 -11.06 45.04
C PRO A 310 13.03 -12.11 46.13
N LEU A 311 12.77 -11.74 47.36
CA LEU A 311 12.84 -12.66 48.52
C LEU A 311 11.76 -13.76 48.47
N SER A 312 10.82 -13.64 47.51
CA SER A 312 9.78 -14.63 47.17
C SER A 312 10.00 -15.16 45.76
N PRO A 313 9.93 -16.49 45.51
CA PRO A 313 10.21 -17.08 44.22
C PRO A 313 9.12 -16.79 43.16
N THR A 314 8.14 -15.98 43.46
CA THR A 314 6.96 -15.72 42.55
C THR A 314 7.03 -14.41 41.80
N ASP A 315 7.93 -13.46 42.20
CA ASP A 315 8.00 -12.15 41.55
C ASP A 315 9.41 -11.88 41.09
N ILE A 316 9.62 -11.69 39.78
CA ILE A 316 10.88 -11.25 39.18
C ILE A 316 10.67 -9.87 38.61
N GLU A 317 11.33 -8.86 39.13
CA GLU A 317 11.36 -7.53 38.54
C GLU A 317 12.60 -7.37 37.68
N ILE A 318 12.41 -7.05 36.40
CA ILE A 318 13.48 -6.80 35.45
C ILE A 318 13.46 -5.31 35.10
N SER A 319 14.51 -4.59 35.46
CA SER A 319 14.70 -3.20 35.06
C SER A 319 15.77 -3.10 33.98
N ALA A 320 15.39 -2.57 32.81
CA ALA A 320 16.32 -2.32 31.71
C ALA A 320 16.55 -0.81 31.55
N TRP A 321 17.82 -0.39 31.50
CA TRP A 321 18.20 0.98 31.21
C TRP A 321 18.76 1.05 29.80
N ILE A 322 18.12 1.84 28.92
CA ILE A 322 18.56 2.06 27.54
C ILE A 322 19.08 3.49 27.47
N ASN A 323 20.34 3.65 27.10
CA ASN A 323 20.90 4.97 26.81
C ASN A 323 20.83 5.18 25.29
N VAL A 324 20.01 6.12 24.86
CA VAL A 324 19.90 6.55 23.45
C VAL A 324 20.82 7.76 23.30
N THR A 325 21.94 7.57 22.61
CA THR A 325 22.88 8.66 22.25
C THR A 325 22.86 8.87 20.76
#